data_a0e941ef1692962b9b1b84cd332325d2
#
_entry.id   a0e941ef1692962b9b1b84cd332325d2
#
_cell.length_a   1.000
_cell.length_b   1.000
_cell.length_c   1.000
_cell.angle_alpha   90.00
_cell.angle_beta   90.00
_cell.angle_gamma   90.00
#
_symmetry.space_group_name_H-M   'P 1'
#
loop_
_entity.id
_entity.type
_entity.pdbx_description
1 polymer ?
#
loop_
_entity_poly.entity_id
_entity_poly.type
_entity_poly.pdbx_seq_one_letter_code
_entity_poly.pdbx_strand_id
1 'polypeptide(L)'
;MNIIRRPFRYRYSNVVLILIGLNLLVYMAVFFLRDLPIIGLFSMNPTLVLRAGCVWQFVTYMFIHDPTSISHLVFNMFALFVFGRQVEQQMGSREFLLYYLLTGMLAGIFSFLIYVFTGEVWVRLMGASGAIFAIQLAFAAFFPRSVIYIWGILPLRAPVMVLGFTGLGVFFMLTGRGGNVAHATHLAGFAFGWLYFLVRFGINPWRAMRR
;
A
#
# COMPACT_ATOMS: atom_id res chain seq x y z
N MET A 1 -12.50 -26.86 9.69
CA MET A 1 -11.28 -26.08 9.33
C MET A 1 -11.72 -24.82 8.61
N ASN A 2 -11.42 -23.64 9.16
CA ASN A 2 -11.98 -22.37 8.68
C ASN A 2 -11.39 -21.99 7.30
N ILE A 3 -12.26 -21.76 6.30
CA ILE A 3 -11.87 -21.40 4.91
C ILE A 3 -10.96 -20.16 4.87
N ILE A 4 -11.18 -19.21 5.79
CA ILE A 4 -10.39 -17.98 5.88
C ILE A 4 -8.90 -18.27 6.17
N ARG A 5 -8.59 -19.35 6.90
CA ARG A 5 -7.22 -19.75 7.26
C ARG A 5 -6.57 -20.73 6.27
N ARG A 6 -7.11 -20.84 5.06
CA ARG A 6 -6.51 -21.66 3.99
C ARG A 6 -5.92 -20.75 2.94
N PRO A 7 -4.57 -20.51 2.92
CA PRO A 7 -3.90 -19.83 1.82
C PRO A 7 -4.19 -20.53 0.50
N PHE A 8 -4.13 -19.78 -0.60
CA PHE A 8 -4.26 -20.37 -1.92
C PHE A 8 -3.13 -21.38 -2.18
N ARG A 9 -3.42 -22.37 -3.05
CA ARG A 9 -2.36 -23.26 -3.56
C ARG A 9 -1.25 -22.40 -4.17
N TYR A 10 -0.01 -22.66 -3.75
CA TYR A 10 1.15 -21.93 -4.22
C TYR A 10 1.26 -21.96 -5.74
N ARG A 11 1.40 -20.78 -6.33
CA ARG A 11 1.72 -20.55 -7.74
C ARG A 11 2.47 -19.24 -7.85
N TYR A 12 3.54 -19.21 -8.63
CA TYR A 12 4.29 -18.00 -8.92
C TYR A 12 4.08 -17.58 -10.38
N SER A 13 3.67 -16.34 -10.63
CA SER A 13 3.33 -15.80 -11.95
C SER A 13 3.72 -14.33 -12.15
N ASN A 14 4.71 -13.83 -11.39
CA ASN A 14 5.24 -12.46 -11.50
C ASN A 14 4.17 -11.35 -11.41
N VAL A 15 3.19 -11.49 -10.52
CA VAL A 15 2.12 -10.49 -10.32
C VAL A 15 2.67 -9.13 -9.96
N VAL A 16 3.77 -9.05 -9.22
CA VAL A 16 4.44 -7.77 -8.92
C VAL A 16 4.83 -7.04 -10.19
N LEU A 17 5.42 -7.72 -11.18
CA LEU A 17 5.79 -7.08 -12.45
C LEU A 17 4.57 -6.63 -13.25
N ILE A 18 3.48 -7.40 -13.19
CA ILE A 18 2.20 -7.02 -13.83
C ILE A 18 1.64 -5.76 -13.16
N LEU A 19 1.65 -5.68 -11.83
CA LEU A 19 1.20 -4.51 -11.10
C LEU A 19 2.05 -3.27 -11.41
N ILE A 20 3.37 -3.42 -11.49
CA ILE A 20 4.27 -2.33 -11.89
C ILE A 20 3.93 -1.86 -13.32
N GLY A 21 3.83 -2.79 -14.27
CA GLY A 21 3.47 -2.48 -15.66
C GLY A 21 2.13 -1.75 -15.75
N LEU A 22 1.11 -2.20 -15.01
CA LEU A 22 -0.19 -1.55 -14.96
C LEU A 22 -0.11 -0.12 -14.40
N ASN A 23 0.64 0.11 -13.31
CA ASN A 23 0.83 1.44 -12.75
C ASN A 23 1.56 2.38 -13.73
N LEU A 24 2.60 1.89 -14.42
CA LEU A 24 3.31 2.66 -15.45
C LEU A 24 2.37 3.01 -16.62
N LEU A 25 1.57 2.04 -17.08
CA LEU A 25 0.62 2.26 -18.17
C LEU A 25 -0.45 3.30 -17.79
N VAL A 26 -1.02 3.21 -16.59
CA VAL A 26 -1.99 4.18 -16.07
C VAL A 26 -1.35 5.55 -15.92
N TYR A 27 -0.11 5.64 -15.41
CA TYR A 27 0.61 6.90 -15.30
C TYR A 27 0.83 7.56 -16.67
N MET A 28 1.24 6.79 -17.67
CA MET A 28 1.39 7.27 -19.05
C MET A 28 0.03 7.72 -19.62
N ALA A 29 -1.05 6.99 -19.38
CA ALA A 29 -2.39 7.40 -19.80
C ALA A 29 -2.78 8.75 -19.17
N VAL A 30 -2.56 8.94 -17.86
CA VAL A 30 -2.82 10.22 -17.17
C VAL A 30 -1.94 11.34 -17.74
N PHE A 31 -0.68 11.05 -18.08
CA PHE A 31 0.26 12.04 -18.59
C PHE A 31 -0.08 12.49 -20.03
N PHE A 32 -0.45 11.57 -20.90
CA PHE A 32 -0.74 11.89 -22.32
C PHE A 32 -2.19 12.30 -22.58
N LEU A 33 -3.15 11.77 -21.81
CA LEU A 33 -4.57 12.02 -21.98
C LEU A 33 -5.09 13.06 -20.96
N ARG A 34 -4.40 14.20 -20.87
CA ARG A 34 -4.68 15.24 -19.86
C ARG A 34 -6.07 15.84 -19.95
N ASP A 35 -6.67 15.82 -21.13
CA ASP A 35 -8.02 16.34 -21.38
C ASP A 35 -9.12 15.40 -20.83
N LEU A 36 -8.77 14.14 -20.54
CA LEU A 36 -9.69 13.20 -19.90
C LEU A 36 -9.65 13.32 -18.38
N PRO A 37 -10.79 13.25 -17.69
CA PRO A 37 -10.87 13.40 -16.23
C PRO A 37 -10.40 12.13 -15.48
N ILE A 38 -9.31 11.47 -15.93
CA ILE A 38 -8.86 10.19 -15.39
C ILE A 38 -8.58 10.30 -13.89
N ILE A 39 -7.83 11.31 -13.46
CA ILE A 39 -7.53 11.52 -12.04
C ILE A 39 -8.82 11.71 -11.24
N GLY A 40 -9.75 12.52 -11.73
CA GLY A 40 -11.01 12.78 -11.05
C GLY A 40 -11.88 11.52 -10.90
N LEU A 41 -11.91 10.68 -11.92
CA LEU A 41 -12.75 9.47 -11.93
C LEU A 41 -12.16 8.30 -11.13
N PHE A 42 -10.84 8.18 -11.04
CA PHE A 42 -10.17 7.00 -10.51
C PHE A 42 -9.37 7.23 -9.22
N SER A 43 -9.00 8.48 -8.87
CA SER A 43 -8.50 8.78 -7.51
C SER A 43 -9.64 8.76 -6.50
N MET A 44 -9.37 8.39 -5.25
CA MET A 44 -10.41 8.40 -4.23
C MET A 44 -10.70 9.83 -3.77
N ASN A 45 -11.93 10.27 -3.97
CA ASN A 45 -12.46 11.56 -3.54
C ASN A 45 -13.76 11.35 -2.75
N PRO A 46 -13.81 11.75 -1.46
CA PRO A 46 -14.98 11.52 -0.62
C PRO A 46 -16.28 12.10 -1.19
N THR A 47 -16.23 13.28 -1.79
CA THR A 47 -17.42 13.91 -2.39
C THR A 47 -18.00 13.06 -3.52
N LEU A 48 -17.15 12.50 -4.40
CA LEU A 48 -17.60 11.66 -5.50
C LEU A 48 -18.12 10.31 -5.01
N VAL A 49 -17.50 9.73 -3.99
CA VAL A 49 -18.00 8.50 -3.37
C VAL A 49 -19.38 8.72 -2.76
N LEU A 50 -19.56 9.79 -1.97
CA LEU A 50 -20.82 10.06 -1.26
C LEU A 50 -21.96 10.52 -2.17
N ARG A 51 -21.67 11.39 -3.17
CA ARG A 51 -22.70 12.01 -3.99
C ARG A 51 -22.96 11.30 -5.30
N ALA A 52 -21.94 10.67 -5.88
CA ALA A 52 -22.03 10.00 -7.19
C ALA A 52 -21.88 8.47 -7.11
N GLY A 53 -21.67 7.90 -5.91
CA GLY A 53 -21.55 6.45 -5.74
C GLY A 53 -20.29 5.84 -6.37
N CYS A 54 -19.21 6.62 -6.53
CA CYS A 54 -17.96 6.19 -7.17
C CYS A 54 -17.16 5.20 -6.31
N VAL A 55 -17.76 4.10 -5.89
CA VAL A 55 -17.16 3.12 -4.96
C VAL A 55 -15.93 2.38 -5.52
N TRP A 56 -15.78 2.31 -6.84
CA TRP A 56 -14.58 1.75 -7.48
C TRP A 56 -13.31 2.50 -7.08
N GLN A 57 -13.43 3.75 -6.67
CA GLN A 57 -12.32 4.58 -6.23
C GLN A 57 -11.58 4.00 -5.03
N PHE A 58 -12.21 3.15 -4.20
CA PHE A 58 -11.54 2.43 -3.12
C PHE A 58 -10.46 1.44 -3.59
N VAL A 59 -10.48 1.06 -4.86
CA VAL A 59 -9.48 0.19 -5.45
C VAL A 59 -8.63 0.94 -6.47
N THR A 60 -9.28 1.73 -7.34
CA THR A 60 -8.59 2.35 -8.49
C THR A 60 -7.58 3.42 -8.07
N TYR A 61 -7.77 4.07 -6.91
CA TYR A 61 -6.83 5.08 -6.40
C TYR A 61 -5.40 4.56 -6.26
N MET A 62 -5.25 3.25 -6.01
CA MET A 62 -3.95 2.59 -5.85
C MET A 62 -3.11 2.61 -7.14
N PHE A 63 -3.74 2.79 -8.29
CA PHE A 63 -3.10 2.80 -9.60
C PHE A 63 -2.89 4.22 -10.16
N ILE A 64 -3.51 5.23 -9.53
CA ILE A 64 -3.33 6.63 -9.90
C ILE A 64 -2.15 7.21 -9.15
N HIS A 65 -1.25 7.88 -9.87
CA HIS A 65 -0.12 8.60 -9.29
C HIS A 65 -0.11 10.05 -9.77
N ASP A 66 0.44 10.96 -8.95
CA ASP A 66 0.50 12.37 -9.27
C ASP A 66 1.40 12.62 -10.50
N PRO A 67 0.83 13.13 -11.60
CA PRO A 67 1.61 13.39 -12.82
C PRO A 67 2.60 14.54 -12.67
N THR A 68 2.47 15.37 -11.63
CA THR A 68 3.40 16.46 -11.33
C THR A 68 4.63 16.01 -10.53
N SER A 69 4.56 14.80 -9.94
CA SER A 69 5.61 14.23 -9.09
C SER A 69 5.97 12.80 -9.52
N ILE A 70 6.87 12.69 -10.50
CA ILE A 70 7.37 11.39 -10.95
C ILE A 70 8.03 10.59 -9.82
N SER A 71 8.61 11.26 -8.83
CA SER A 71 9.21 10.61 -7.67
C SER A 71 8.21 9.78 -6.88
N HIS A 72 6.96 10.23 -6.78
CA HIS A 72 5.90 9.47 -6.12
C HIS A 72 5.67 8.10 -6.78
N LEU A 73 5.59 8.05 -8.12
CA LEU A 73 5.51 6.81 -8.86
C LEU A 73 6.77 5.95 -8.69
N VAL A 74 7.95 6.56 -8.90
CA VAL A 74 9.24 5.84 -8.86
C VAL A 74 9.45 5.16 -7.51
N PHE A 75 9.24 5.87 -6.40
CA PHE A 75 9.41 5.27 -5.06
C PHE A 75 8.40 4.17 -4.77
N ASN A 76 7.14 4.32 -5.22
CA ASN A 76 6.15 3.24 -5.08
C ASN A 76 6.56 2.00 -5.88
N MET A 77 6.94 2.16 -7.15
CA MET A 77 7.32 1.03 -8.01
C MET A 77 8.62 0.38 -7.55
N PHE A 78 9.59 1.16 -7.10
CA PHE A 78 10.83 0.66 -6.54
C PHE A 78 10.57 -0.18 -5.27
N ALA A 79 9.76 0.33 -4.34
CA ALA A 79 9.42 -0.42 -3.12
C ALA A 79 8.61 -1.69 -3.45
N LEU A 80 7.66 -1.61 -4.39
CA LEU A 80 6.89 -2.75 -4.86
C LEU A 80 7.81 -3.81 -5.51
N PHE A 81 8.82 -3.39 -6.27
CA PHE A 81 9.78 -4.29 -6.88
C PHE A 81 10.67 -4.98 -5.83
N VAL A 82 11.29 -4.20 -4.94
CA VAL A 82 12.26 -4.71 -3.96
C VAL A 82 11.61 -5.61 -2.93
N PHE A 83 10.52 -5.18 -2.32
CA PHE A 83 9.85 -5.93 -1.26
C PHE A 83 8.78 -6.88 -1.81
N GLY A 84 8.01 -6.43 -2.78
CA GLY A 84 6.88 -7.17 -3.32
C GLY A 84 7.29 -8.48 -3.96
N ARG A 85 8.37 -8.52 -4.74
CA ARG A 85 8.83 -9.76 -5.38
C ARG A 85 9.18 -10.86 -4.39
N GLN A 86 9.87 -10.50 -3.31
CA GLN A 86 10.25 -11.48 -2.29
C GLN A 86 9.03 -11.97 -1.50
N VAL A 87 8.10 -11.05 -1.19
CA VAL A 87 6.84 -11.41 -0.53
C VAL A 87 5.98 -12.27 -1.45
N GLU A 88 5.87 -11.95 -2.75
CA GLU A 88 5.15 -12.77 -3.73
C GLU A 88 5.76 -14.18 -3.83
N GLN A 89 7.09 -14.30 -3.89
CA GLN A 89 7.77 -15.59 -3.89
C GLN A 89 7.49 -16.39 -2.62
N GLN A 90 7.36 -15.74 -1.47
CA GLN A 90 7.10 -16.42 -0.19
C GLN A 90 5.65 -16.90 -0.04
N MET A 91 4.66 -16.10 -0.44
CA MET A 91 3.25 -16.44 -0.23
C MET A 91 2.53 -16.98 -1.49
N GLY A 92 3.14 -16.84 -2.65
CA GLY A 92 2.54 -17.17 -3.96
C GLY A 92 1.71 -16.01 -4.52
N SER A 93 1.62 -15.93 -5.85
CA SER A 93 1.05 -14.79 -6.56
C SER A 93 -0.41 -14.51 -6.25
N ARG A 94 -1.24 -15.56 -6.07
CA ARG A 94 -2.68 -15.38 -5.77
C ARG A 94 -2.89 -14.79 -4.37
N GLU A 95 -2.14 -15.28 -3.40
CA GLU A 95 -2.21 -14.79 -2.02
C GLU A 95 -1.62 -13.38 -1.93
N PHE A 96 -0.52 -13.10 -2.65
CA PHE A 96 0.07 -11.77 -2.77
C PHE A 96 -0.93 -10.76 -3.36
N LEU A 97 -1.61 -11.11 -4.46
CA LEU A 97 -2.58 -10.23 -5.09
C LEU A 97 -3.76 -9.92 -4.16
N LEU A 98 -4.29 -10.93 -3.48
CA LEU A 98 -5.33 -10.73 -2.47
C LEU A 98 -4.83 -9.81 -1.35
N TYR A 99 -3.63 -10.06 -0.83
CA TYR A 99 -3.02 -9.25 0.21
C TYR A 99 -2.88 -7.79 -0.22
N TYR A 100 -2.29 -7.55 -1.40
CA TYR A 100 -2.10 -6.22 -1.98
C TYR A 100 -3.41 -5.45 -2.16
N LEU A 101 -4.38 -6.07 -2.84
CA LEU A 101 -5.66 -5.41 -3.15
C LEU A 101 -6.48 -5.18 -1.87
N LEU A 102 -6.57 -6.16 -0.99
CA LEU A 102 -7.38 -6.06 0.23
C LEU A 102 -6.80 -5.01 1.20
N THR A 103 -5.48 -5.05 1.46
CA THR A 103 -4.88 -4.09 2.38
C THR A 103 -4.91 -2.67 1.84
N GLY A 104 -4.68 -2.48 0.54
CA GLY A 104 -4.80 -1.18 -0.11
C GLY A 104 -6.24 -0.66 -0.11
N MET A 105 -7.22 -1.49 -0.47
CA MET A 105 -8.64 -1.12 -0.41
C MET A 105 -9.06 -0.71 1.00
N LEU A 106 -8.71 -1.48 2.01
CA LEU A 106 -9.04 -1.17 3.41
C LEU A 106 -8.34 0.11 3.88
N ALA A 107 -7.09 0.37 3.46
CA ALA A 107 -6.40 1.62 3.74
C ALA A 107 -7.11 2.82 3.07
N GLY A 108 -7.60 2.66 1.85
CA GLY A 108 -8.40 3.67 1.16
C GLY A 108 -9.74 3.95 1.86
N ILE A 109 -10.44 2.91 2.29
CA ILE A 109 -11.69 3.05 3.06
C ILE A 109 -11.43 3.76 4.40
N PHE A 110 -10.37 3.39 5.10
CA PHE A 110 -9.99 4.03 6.36
C PHE A 110 -9.70 5.53 6.16
N SER A 111 -8.95 5.87 5.11
CA SER A 111 -8.66 7.26 4.78
C SER A 111 -9.92 8.04 4.38
N PHE A 112 -10.82 7.43 3.61
CA PHE A 112 -12.13 7.99 3.30
C PHE A 112 -12.91 8.35 4.56
N LEU A 113 -12.96 7.45 5.55
CA LEU A 113 -13.63 7.72 6.82
C LEU A 113 -12.99 8.90 7.55
N ILE A 114 -11.65 8.96 7.62
CA ILE A 114 -10.96 10.12 8.21
C ILE A 114 -11.36 11.42 7.50
N TYR A 115 -11.29 11.46 6.17
CA TYR A 115 -11.65 12.66 5.40
C TYR A 115 -13.10 13.11 5.64
N VAL A 116 -14.04 12.17 5.73
CA VAL A 116 -15.44 12.48 6.03
C VAL A 116 -15.57 13.04 7.44
N PHE A 117 -14.93 12.44 8.45
CA PHE A 117 -15.00 12.89 9.83
C PHE A 117 -14.28 14.22 10.09
N THR A 118 -13.20 14.53 9.36
CA THR A 118 -12.48 15.81 9.47
C THR A 118 -13.06 16.91 8.59
N GLY A 119 -14.05 16.60 7.74
CA GLY A 119 -14.62 17.56 6.80
C GLY A 119 -13.77 17.82 5.55
N GLU A 120 -12.67 17.10 5.36
CA GLU A 120 -11.75 17.24 4.21
C GLU A 120 -12.27 16.49 2.97
N VAL A 121 -13.51 16.74 2.57
CA VAL A 121 -14.20 15.95 1.53
C VAL A 121 -13.77 16.24 0.08
N TRP A 122 -12.95 17.28 -0.14
CA TRP A 122 -12.47 17.69 -1.46
C TRP A 122 -11.07 17.18 -1.79
N VAL A 123 -10.41 16.51 -0.86
CA VAL A 123 -9.08 15.92 -1.08
C VAL A 123 -9.15 14.78 -2.07
N ARG A 124 -8.00 14.47 -2.66
CA ARG A 124 -7.81 13.33 -3.56
C ARG A 124 -6.72 12.43 -3.01
N LEU A 125 -7.08 11.19 -2.68
CA LEU A 125 -6.11 10.17 -2.34
C LEU A 125 -5.71 9.41 -3.60
N MET A 126 -4.40 9.21 -3.79
CA MET A 126 -3.83 8.47 -4.90
C MET A 126 -2.52 7.81 -4.51
N GLY A 127 -2.18 6.70 -5.15
CA GLY A 127 -0.93 5.97 -4.95
C GLY A 127 -1.11 4.61 -4.29
N ALA A 128 -0.19 3.71 -4.62
CA ALA A 128 -0.13 2.33 -4.12
C ALA A 128 0.41 2.22 -2.69
N SER A 129 0.84 3.33 -2.09
CA SER A 129 1.66 3.33 -0.86
C SER A 129 1.00 2.66 0.33
N GLY A 130 -0.33 2.75 0.49
CA GLY A 130 -1.04 2.03 1.55
C GLY A 130 -0.80 0.51 1.48
N ALA A 131 -0.94 -0.10 0.30
CA ALA A 131 -0.63 -1.51 0.10
C ALA A 131 0.87 -1.81 0.23
N ILE A 132 1.74 -0.89 -0.18
CA ILE A 132 3.19 -1.04 -0.08
C ILE A 132 3.65 -1.08 1.38
N PHE A 133 3.06 -0.28 2.27
CA PHE A 133 3.34 -0.38 3.71
C PHE A 133 2.95 -1.74 4.29
N ALA A 134 1.83 -2.32 3.84
CA ALA A 134 1.47 -3.69 4.19
C ALA A 134 2.51 -4.70 3.66
N ILE A 135 2.99 -4.54 2.41
CA ILE A 135 4.04 -5.39 1.83
C ILE A 135 5.35 -5.29 2.61
N GLN A 136 5.75 -4.09 3.04
CA GLN A 136 6.95 -3.90 3.86
C GLN A 136 6.82 -4.62 5.22
N LEU A 137 5.63 -4.59 5.86
CA LEU A 137 5.35 -5.38 7.04
C LEU A 137 5.51 -6.88 6.76
N ALA A 138 4.91 -7.38 5.67
CA ALA A 138 5.02 -8.79 5.28
C ALA A 138 6.48 -9.18 5.04
N PHE A 139 7.24 -8.32 4.37
CA PHE A 139 8.68 -8.53 4.16
C PHE A 139 9.44 -8.65 5.49
N ALA A 140 9.21 -7.73 6.43
CA ALA A 140 9.86 -7.78 7.74
C ALA A 140 9.47 -9.02 8.56
N ALA A 141 8.22 -9.49 8.42
CA ALA A 141 7.74 -10.69 9.09
C ALA A 141 8.32 -11.98 8.49
N PHE A 142 8.50 -12.06 7.18
CA PHE A 142 9.07 -13.23 6.50
C PHE A 142 10.59 -13.25 6.52
N PHE A 143 11.23 -12.08 6.45
CA PHE A 143 12.68 -11.94 6.32
C PHE A 143 13.27 -11.03 7.42
N PRO A 144 13.10 -11.38 8.72
CA PRO A 144 13.46 -10.48 9.82
C PRO A 144 14.97 -10.21 9.94
N ARG A 145 15.80 -11.10 9.39
CA ARG A 145 17.27 -10.96 9.40
C ARG A 145 17.82 -10.27 8.15
N SER A 146 16.97 -9.97 7.16
CA SER A 146 17.42 -9.27 5.94
C SER A 146 17.87 -7.86 6.28
N VAL A 147 19.01 -7.47 5.71
CA VAL A 147 19.55 -6.12 5.79
C VAL A 147 19.23 -5.37 4.50
N ILE A 148 18.65 -4.19 4.66
CA ILE A 148 18.30 -3.29 3.58
C ILE A 148 19.21 -2.07 3.69
N TYR A 149 19.88 -1.73 2.59
CA TYR A 149 20.75 -0.56 2.52
C TYR A 149 19.92 0.65 2.07
N ILE A 150 19.53 1.51 3.03
CA ILE A 150 18.86 2.77 2.72
C ILE A 150 19.86 3.68 1.98
N TRP A 151 19.46 4.15 0.80
CA TRP A 151 20.32 4.92 -0.12
C TRP A 151 21.64 4.21 -0.48
N GLY A 152 21.69 2.89 -0.38
CA GLY A 152 22.90 2.10 -0.62
C GLY A 152 24.00 2.23 0.45
N ILE A 153 23.74 2.99 1.52
CA ILE A 153 24.77 3.37 2.52
C ILE A 153 24.41 2.84 3.91
N LEU A 154 23.17 3.09 4.39
CA LEU A 154 22.78 2.78 5.76
C LEU A 154 22.17 1.39 5.87
N PRO A 155 22.87 0.39 6.47
CA PRO A 155 22.33 -0.95 6.64
C PRO A 155 21.32 -0.97 7.80
N LEU A 156 20.08 -1.31 7.51
CA LEU A 156 19.03 -1.51 8.50
C LEU A 156 18.42 -2.90 8.37
N ARG A 157 18.17 -3.58 9.48
CA ARG A 157 17.36 -4.79 9.46
C ARG A 157 15.93 -4.47 9.08
N ALA A 158 15.29 -5.36 8.32
CA ALA A 158 13.92 -5.16 7.83
C ALA A 158 12.91 -4.74 8.92
N PRO A 159 12.86 -5.36 10.12
CA PRO A 159 11.97 -4.90 11.18
C PRO A 159 12.28 -3.47 11.67
N VAL A 160 13.55 -3.11 11.78
CA VAL A 160 13.96 -1.76 12.23
C VAL A 160 13.53 -0.71 11.20
N MET A 161 13.73 -0.99 9.93
CA MET A 161 13.30 -0.11 8.83
C MET A 161 11.78 0.12 8.87
N VAL A 162 10.99 -0.96 8.96
CA VAL A 162 9.53 -0.89 8.95
C VAL A 162 9.00 -0.16 10.18
N LEU A 163 9.52 -0.47 11.37
CA LEU A 163 9.14 0.24 12.61
C LEU A 163 9.57 1.71 12.58
N GLY A 164 10.73 2.00 12.00
CA GLY A 164 11.21 3.37 11.81
C GLY A 164 10.29 4.19 10.91
N PHE A 165 9.89 3.65 9.76
CA PHE A 165 8.94 4.33 8.86
C PHE A 165 7.56 4.48 9.48
N THR A 166 7.10 3.47 10.24
CA THR A 166 5.84 3.56 10.98
C THR A 166 5.91 4.65 12.05
N GLY A 167 6.99 4.68 12.85
CA GLY A 167 7.22 5.70 13.87
C GLY A 167 7.30 7.13 13.30
N LEU A 168 8.00 7.28 12.15
CA LEU A 168 8.03 8.55 11.43
C LEU A 168 6.64 8.97 10.92
N GLY A 169 5.87 8.03 10.40
CA GLY A 169 4.49 8.29 9.97
C GLY A 169 3.60 8.77 11.12
N VAL A 170 3.71 8.14 12.30
CA VAL A 170 3.01 8.58 13.51
C VAL A 170 3.48 9.99 13.93
N PHE A 171 4.79 10.23 13.95
CA PHE A 171 5.35 11.53 14.30
C PHE A 171 4.84 12.65 13.39
N PHE A 172 4.87 12.45 12.07
CA PHE A 172 4.36 13.45 11.11
C PHE A 172 2.85 13.66 11.23
N MET A 173 2.09 12.59 11.48
CA MET A 173 0.65 12.69 11.72
C MET A 173 0.34 13.53 12.98
N LEU A 174 1.10 13.33 14.06
CA LEU A 174 0.89 14.07 15.32
C LEU A 174 1.36 15.53 15.24
N THR A 175 2.38 15.83 14.45
CA THR A 175 2.94 17.18 14.31
C THR A 175 2.31 18.01 13.20
N GLY A 176 1.40 17.44 12.41
CA GLY A 176 0.79 18.11 11.26
C GLY A 176 1.74 18.37 10.09
N ARG A 177 2.95 17.82 10.11
CA ARG A 177 3.96 18.00 9.06
C ARG A 177 3.77 16.96 7.94
N GLY A 178 3.83 17.41 6.69
CA GLY A 178 3.89 16.51 5.52
C GLY A 178 2.56 15.90 5.07
N GLY A 179 1.40 16.47 5.46
CA GLY A 179 0.07 16.00 5.04
C GLY A 179 -0.43 14.83 5.89
N ASN A 180 -1.25 15.14 6.90
CA ASN A 180 -1.73 14.17 7.91
C ASN A 180 -2.38 12.92 7.32
N VAL A 181 -3.06 13.04 6.20
CA VAL A 181 -3.87 11.95 5.65
C VAL A 181 -3.03 10.91 4.90
N ALA A 182 -1.97 11.32 4.21
CA ALA A 182 -1.07 10.37 3.56
C ALA A 182 -0.43 9.44 4.61
N HIS A 183 -0.02 10.00 5.76
CA HIS A 183 0.53 9.20 6.85
C HIS A 183 -0.50 8.27 7.47
N ALA A 184 -1.76 8.70 7.62
CA ALA A 184 -2.85 7.85 8.11
C ALA A 184 -3.11 6.65 7.17
N THR A 185 -3.07 6.86 5.85
CA THR A 185 -3.21 5.78 4.86
C THR A 185 -2.08 4.75 4.98
N HIS A 186 -0.84 5.20 5.19
CA HIS A 186 0.32 4.33 5.36
C HIS A 186 0.20 3.48 6.64
N LEU A 187 -0.18 4.12 7.76
CA LEU A 187 -0.42 3.43 9.02
C LEU A 187 -1.58 2.44 8.94
N ALA A 188 -2.65 2.80 8.23
CA ALA A 188 -3.77 1.90 7.96
C ALA A 188 -3.32 0.68 7.14
N GLY A 189 -2.51 0.89 6.09
CA GLY A 189 -1.93 -0.21 5.31
C GLY A 189 -1.12 -1.18 6.18
N PHE A 190 -0.30 -0.64 7.07
CA PHE A 190 0.45 -1.43 8.04
C PHE A 190 -0.49 -2.21 8.98
N ALA A 191 -1.51 -1.56 9.56
CA ALA A 191 -2.45 -2.18 10.48
C ALA A 191 -3.27 -3.29 9.82
N PHE A 192 -3.78 -3.06 8.60
CA PHE A 192 -4.53 -4.07 7.84
C PHE A 192 -3.63 -5.21 7.35
N GLY A 193 -2.37 -4.92 7.02
CA GLY A 193 -1.37 -5.95 6.76
C GLY A 193 -1.14 -6.84 7.97
N TRP A 194 -1.03 -6.24 9.16
CA TRP A 194 -0.91 -6.96 10.41
C TRP A 194 -2.14 -7.84 10.70
N LEU A 195 -3.33 -7.26 10.55
CA LEU A 195 -4.59 -7.99 10.74
C LEU A 195 -4.72 -9.17 9.78
N TYR A 196 -4.32 -8.99 8.51
CA TYR A 196 -4.30 -10.06 7.53
C TYR A 196 -3.44 -11.24 7.99
N PHE A 197 -2.24 -10.99 8.50
CA PHE A 197 -1.36 -12.04 9.03
C PHE A 197 -2.00 -12.80 10.20
N LEU A 198 -2.63 -12.09 11.13
CA LEU A 198 -3.32 -12.72 12.26
C LEU A 198 -4.50 -13.59 11.81
N VAL A 199 -5.33 -13.08 10.90
CA VAL A 199 -6.56 -13.74 10.49
C VAL A 199 -6.29 -14.86 9.49
N ARG A 200 -5.48 -14.58 8.46
CA ARG A 200 -5.26 -15.47 7.33
C ARG A 200 -4.22 -16.55 7.59
N PHE A 201 -3.10 -16.17 8.19
CA PHE A 201 -1.98 -17.07 8.47
C PHE A 201 -1.93 -17.57 9.91
N GLY A 202 -2.65 -16.94 10.85
CA GLY A 202 -2.52 -17.22 12.27
C GLY A 202 -1.16 -16.84 12.85
N ILE A 203 -0.42 -15.97 12.17
CA ILE A 203 0.92 -15.53 12.53
C ILE A 203 0.85 -14.13 13.13
N ASN A 204 1.43 -13.95 14.31
CA ASN A 204 1.66 -12.62 14.87
C ASN A 204 2.93 -12.02 14.26
N PRO A 205 2.84 -10.93 13.44
CA PRO A 205 4.01 -10.33 12.79
C PRO A 205 5.07 -9.87 13.78
N TRP A 206 4.68 -9.34 14.94
CA TRP A 206 5.63 -8.92 15.98
C TRP A 206 6.53 -10.06 16.46
N ARG A 207 5.90 -11.24 16.69
CA ARG A 207 6.68 -12.44 17.09
C ARG A 207 7.54 -12.95 15.93
N ALA A 208 7.09 -12.83 14.71
CA ALA A 208 7.84 -13.23 13.53
C ALA A 208 9.07 -12.34 13.30
N MET A 209 8.94 -11.01 13.48
CA MET A 209 10.02 -10.05 13.32
C MET A 209 11.12 -10.15 14.39
N ARG A 210 10.84 -10.81 15.53
CA ARG A 210 11.80 -10.97 16.64
C ARG A 210 12.62 -12.27 16.58
N ARG A 211 12.38 -13.10 15.58
CA ARG A 211 13.14 -14.35 15.32
C ARG A 211 14.38 -14.05 14.47
#